data_385a4bed9f73035c78525e220c118e38
#
_entry.id   385a4bed9f73035c78525e220c118e38
#
_cell.length_a   1.000
_cell.length_b   1.000
_cell.length_c   1.000
_cell.angle_alpha   90.00
_cell.angle_beta   90.00
_cell.angle_gamma   90.00
#
_symmetry.space_group_name_H-M   'P 1'
#
loop_
_entity.id
_entity.type
_entity.pdbx_description
1 polymer ?
#
loop_
_entity_poly.entity_id
_entity_poly.type
_entity_poly.pdbx_seq_one_letter_code
_entity_poly.pdbx_strand_id
1 'polypeptide(L)'
;MKYFYVISNLSKDYVLDVQDEVQSCLEKRGAVCRYMTDYERMKNGRHTPGEYVPEDTQCIITIGGDGTLIQAARDLAGRNIPMLGINR
;
A
#
# COMPACT_ATOMS: atom_id res chain seq x y z
N MET A 1 -10.86 2.50 -11.64
CA MET A 1 -10.43 2.79 -10.27
C MET A 1 -9.57 4.02 -10.22
N LYS A 2 -9.79 4.88 -9.25
CA LYS A 2 -9.07 6.14 -9.14
C LYS A 2 -8.21 6.23 -7.87
N TYR A 3 -8.68 5.69 -6.75
CA TYR A 3 -8.03 5.88 -5.45
C TYR A 3 -7.36 4.60 -4.98
N PHE A 4 -6.04 4.67 -4.84
CA PHE A 4 -5.21 3.55 -4.42
C PHE A 4 -4.49 3.89 -3.11
N TYR A 5 -4.31 2.89 -2.28
CA TYR A 5 -3.47 3.01 -1.10
C TYR A 5 -2.32 2.01 -1.22
N VAL A 6 -1.09 2.49 -1.08
CA VAL A 6 0.10 1.67 -1.32
C VAL A 6 0.78 1.37 0.02
N ILE A 7 1.01 0.10 0.27
CA ILE A 7 1.68 -0.38 1.48
C ILE A 7 2.99 -1.02 1.05
N SER A 8 4.11 -0.42 1.43
CA SER A 8 5.43 -0.84 0.99
C SER A 8 6.27 -1.35 2.15
N ASN A 9 6.96 -2.47 1.95
CA ASN A 9 7.95 -2.96 2.90
C ASN A 9 9.31 -2.34 2.58
N LEU A 10 9.62 -1.23 3.23
CA LEU A 10 10.83 -0.46 2.95
C LEU A 10 12.12 -1.14 3.41
N SER A 11 12.05 -2.30 4.05
CA SER A 11 13.24 -3.07 4.40
C SER A 11 13.86 -3.79 3.19
N LYS A 12 13.16 -3.80 2.05
CA LYS A 12 13.64 -4.42 0.81
C LYS A 12 14.22 -3.35 -0.13
N ASP A 13 15.38 -3.62 -0.70
CA ASP A 13 16.13 -2.64 -1.50
C ASP A 13 15.36 -2.14 -2.74
N TYR A 14 14.59 -3.03 -3.36
CA TYR A 14 13.91 -2.72 -4.62
C TYR A 14 12.61 -1.94 -4.44
N VAL A 15 12.10 -1.84 -3.21
CA VAL A 15 10.71 -1.39 -2.99
C VAL A 15 10.48 0.05 -3.41
N LEU A 16 11.42 0.95 -3.12
CA LEU A 16 11.25 2.36 -3.50
C LEU A 16 11.20 2.54 -5.01
N ASP A 17 12.03 1.80 -5.76
CA ASP A 17 12.02 1.87 -7.22
C ASP A 17 10.69 1.35 -7.78
N VAL A 18 10.20 0.23 -7.26
CA VAL A 18 8.91 -0.32 -7.69
C VAL A 18 7.77 0.62 -7.32
N GLN A 19 7.82 1.21 -6.13
CA GLN A 19 6.81 2.17 -5.69
C GLN A 19 6.75 3.37 -6.64
N ASP A 20 7.90 3.91 -7.02
CA ASP A 20 7.96 5.04 -7.96
C ASP A 20 7.39 4.67 -9.32
N GLU A 21 7.69 3.47 -9.83
CA GLU A 21 7.15 2.99 -11.10
C GLU A 21 5.63 2.85 -11.06
N VAL A 22 5.12 2.25 -9.99
CA VAL A 22 3.69 2.04 -9.80
C VAL A 22 2.97 3.39 -9.71
N GLN A 23 3.49 4.27 -8.89
CA GLN A 23 2.91 5.60 -8.72
C GLN A 23 2.88 6.36 -10.03
N SER A 24 3.99 6.39 -10.74
CA SER A 24 4.09 7.09 -12.01
C SER A 24 3.09 6.53 -13.04
N CYS A 25 2.99 5.21 -13.12
CA CYS A 25 2.07 4.53 -14.05
C CYS A 25 0.61 4.89 -13.74
N LEU A 26 0.23 4.86 -12.48
CA LEU A 26 -1.14 5.14 -12.08
C LEU A 26 -1.49 6.62 -12.23
N GLU A 27 -0.58 7.51 -11.86
CA GLU A 27 -0.83 8.95 -11.96
C GLU A 27 -0.98 9.42 -13.41
N LYS A 28 -0.26 8.79 -14.33
CA LYS A 28 -0.43 9.05 -15.76
C LYS A 28 -1.83 8.73 -16.26
N ARG A 29 -2.54 7.85 -15.56
CA ARG A 29 -3.91 7.45 -15.88
C ARG A 29 -4.96 8.20 -15.06
N GLY A 30 -4.53 9.23 -14.34
CA GLY A 30 -5.44 10.04 -13.53
C GLY A 30 -5.77 9.44 -12.17
N ALA A 31 -5.05 8.40 -11.74
CA ALA A 31 -5.26 7.80 -10.43
C ALA A 31 -4.54 8.59 -9.34
N VAL A 32 -5.00 8.42 -8.11
CA VAL A 32 -4.41 9.03 -6.93
C VAL A 32 -3.85 7.91 -6.05
N CYS A 33 -2.56 8.01 -5.73
CA CYS A 33 -1.89 7.06 -4.84
C CYS A 33 -1.63 7.74 -3.50
N ARG A 34 -2.01 7.05 -2.42
CA ARG A 34 -1.79 7.53 -1.05
C ARG A 34 -0.97 6.52 -0.28
N TYR A 35 -0.26 6.99 0.73
CA TYR A 35 0.70 6.20 1.50
C TYR A 35 0.63 6.58 2.96
N MET A 36 1.14 5.71 3.83
CA MET A 36 1.44 6.10 5.20
C MET A 36 2.58 7.11 5.19
N THR A 37 2.48 8.10 6.08
CA THR A 37 3.59 9.03 6.32
C THR A 37 4.73 8.29 7.04
N ASP A 38 5.92 8.87 7.02
CA ASP A 38 7.06 8.31 7.75
C ASP A 38 6.77 8.21 9.24
N TYR A 39 6.12 9.21 9.80
CA TYR A 39 5.73 9.20 11.21
C TYR A 39 4.78 8.05 11.54
N GLU A 40 3.75 7.86 10.71
CA GLU A 40 2.79 6.78 10.89
C GLU A 40 3.46 5.42 10.79
N ARG A 41 4.39 5.27 9.85
CA ARG A 41 5.13 4.03 9.67
C ARG A 41 6.03 3.71 10.86
N MET A 42 6.72 4.70 11.38
CA MET A 42 7.54 4.53 12.58
C MET A 42 6.72 4.10 13.78
N LYS A 43 5.55 4.69 13.93
CA LYS A 43 4.67 4.41 15.06
C LYS A 43 4.09 3.00 15.02
N ASN A 44 3.79 2.48 13.84
CA ASN A 44 3.02 1.25 13.69
C ASN A 44 3.82 0.03 13.21
N GLY A 45 5.09 0.22 12.88
CA GLY A 45 5.93 -0.87 12.39
C GLY A 45 5.39 -1.46 11.10
N ARG A 46 5.10 -2.77 11.11
CA ARG A 46 4.59 -3.48 9.92
C ARG A 46 3.07 -3.43 9.80
N HIS A 47 2.39 -2.85 10.77
CA HIS A 47 0.94 -2.79 10.77
C HIS A 47 0.43 -1.56 10.03
N THR A 48 -0.70 -1.72 9.36
CA THR A 48 -1.42 -0.62 8.72
C THR A 48 -2.79 -0.51 9.38
N PRO A 49 -2.93 0.34 10.41
CA PRO A 49 -4.25 0.53 11.03
C PRO A 49 -5.28 0.97 9.98
N GLY A 50 -6.46 0.38 10.05
CA GLY A 50 -7.52 0.68 9.08
C GLY A 50 -7.89 2.15 9.01
N GLU A 51 -7.74 2.88 10.13
CA GLU A 51 -8.03 4.31 10.20
C GLU A 51 -7.13 5.17 9.30
N TYR A 52 -5.95 4.66 8.91
CA TYR A 52 -5.05 5.40 8.02
C TYR A 52 -5.45 5.25 6.54
N VAL A 53 -6.25 4.25 6.22
CA VAL A 53 -6.67 4.00 4.84
C VAL A 53 -7.95 4.77 4.58
N PRO A 54 -7.93 5.78 3.70
CA PRO A 54 -9.12 6.59 3.43
C PRO A 54 -10.29 5.74 2.95
N GLU A 55 -11.50 6.16 3.31
CA GLU A 55 -12.70 5.39 3.02
C GLU A 55 -13.01 5.27 1.53
N ASP A 56 -12.55 6.23 0.74
CA ASP A 56 -12.75 6.20 -0.70
C ASP A 56 -11.72 5.33 -1.44
N THR A 57 -10.84 4.64 -0.72
CA THR A 57 -9.85 3.76 -1.32
C THR A 57 -10.52 2.60 -2.04
N GLN A 58 -10.16 2.40 -3.30
CA GLN A 58 -10.76 1.40 -4.16
C GLN A 58 -9.89 0.16 -4.35
N CYS A 59 -8.59 0.30 -4.15
CA CYS A 59 -7.65 -0.82 -4.25
C CYS A 59 -6.44 -0.56 -3.37
N ILE A 60 -5.95 -1.62 -2.75
CA ILE A 60 -4.71 -1.57 -1.98
C ILE A 60 -3.64 -2.31 -2.77
N ILE A 61 -2.48 -1.67 -2.93
CA ILE A 61 -1.32 -2.28 -3.58
C ILE A 61 -0.27 -2.51 -2.51
N THR A 62 0.17 -3.75 -2.35
CA THR A 62 1.28 -4.06 -1.44
C THR A 62 2.54 -4.31 -2.25
N ILE A 63 3.66 -3.73 -1.82
CA ILE A 63 4.95 -3.90 -2.48
C ILE A 63 5.93 -4.49 -1.48
N GLY A 64 6.38 -5.71 -1.74
CA GLY A 64 7.26 -6.44 -0.86
C GLY A 64 7.12 -7.93 -1.07
N GLY A 65 7.36 -8.73 -0.04
CA GLY A 65 7.16 -10.16 -0.08
C GLY A 65 5.74 -10.55 0.32
N ASP A 66 5.49 -11.86 0.37
CA ASP A 66 4.19 -12.41 0.75
C ASP A 66 3.75 -11.94 2.14
N GLY A 67 4.71 -11.75 3.05
CA GLY A 67 4.40 -11.29 4.40
C GLY A 67 3.75 -9.91 4.43
N THR A 68 4.12 -9.03 3.51
CA THR A 68 3.52 -7.69 3.41
C THR A 68 2.04 -7.80 3.03
N LEU A 69 1.73 -8.61 2.05
CA LEU A 69 0.35 -8.84 1.61
C LEU A 69 -0.48 -9.48 2.71
N ILE A 70 0.06 -10.50 3.38
CA ILE A 70 -0.64 -11.22 4.45
C ILE A 70 -0.94 -10.28 5.61
N GLN A 71 0.03 -9.46 6.01
CA GLN A 71 -0.15 -8.52 7.11
C GLN A 71 -1.22 -7.48 6.77
N ALA A 72 -1.17 -6.92 5.55
CA ALA A 72 -2.18 -5.97 5.10
C ALA A 72 -3.57 -6.59 5.08
N ALA A 73 -3.67 -7.82 4.61
CA ALA A 73 -4.95 -8.54 4.59
C ALA A 73 -5.54 -8.72 5.99
N ARG A 74 -4.68 -9.01 6.97
CA ARG A 74 -5.12 -9.13 8.37
C ARG A 74 -5.55 -7.79 8.95
N ASP A 75 -4.74 -6.76 8.73
CA ASP A 75 -5.00 -5.43 9.29
C ASP A 75 -6.29 -4.82 8.74
N LEU A 76 -6.63 -5.14 7.50
CA LEU A 76 -7.74 -4.51 6.78
C LEU A 76 -8.87 -5.47 6.45
N ALA A 77 -8.94 -6.60 7.15
CA ALA A 77 -9.89 -7.67 6.85
C ALA A 77 -11.35 -7.22 6.84
N GLY A 78 -11.71 -6.24 7.66
CA GLY A 78 -13.08 -5.74 7.73
C GLY A 78 -13.49 -4.75 6.66
N ARG A 79 -12.57 -4.34 5.79
CA ARG A 79 -12.80 -3.26 4.84
C ARG A 79 -13.27 -3.71 3.46
N ASN A 80 -13.12 -4.98 3.12
CA ASN A 80 -13.51 -5.53 1.80
C ASN A 80 -12.93 -4.76 0.61
N ILE A 81 -11.69 -4.30 0.72
CA ILE A 81 -11.01 -3.58 -0.35
C ILE A 81 -10.15 -4.58 -1.12
N PRO A 82 -10.26 -4.65 -2.46
CA PRO A 82 -9.38 -5.52 -3.25
C PRO A 82 -7.92 -5.20 -3.02
N MET A 83 -7.08 -6.24 -2.94
CA MET A 83 -5.65 -6.09 -2.74
C MET A 83 -4.88 -6.73 -3.89
N LEU A 84 -3.84 -6.03 -4.34
CA LEU A 84 -2.92 -6.51 -5.35
C LEU A 84 -1.51 -6.52 -4.75
N GLY A 85 -0.89 -7.68 -4.72
CA GLY A 85 0.48 -7.81 -4.23
C GLY A 85 1.49 -7.75 -5.35
N ILE A 86 2.51 -6.91 -5.21
CA ILE A 86 3.64 -6.86 -6.12
C ILE A 86 4.83 -7.42 -5.36
N ASN A 87 5.32 -8.57 -5.83
CA ASN A 87 6.43 -9.29 -5.23
C ASN A 87 7.53 -9.47 -6.27
N ARG A 88 8.75 -9.20 -5.87
CA ARG A 88 9.86 -9.26 -6.79
C ARG A 88 10.91 -10.28 -6.33
#